data_fc5cdcfef90a0e3d0f3a12bcb4abf41d
#
_entry.id   fc5cdcfef90a0e3d0f3a12bcb4abf41d
#
_cell.length_a   1.000
_cell.length_b   1.000
_cell.length_c   1.000
_cell.angle_alpha   90.00
_cell.angle_beta   90.00
_cell.angle_gamma   90.00
#
_symmetry.space_group_name_H-M   'P 1'
#
loop_
_entity.id
_entity.type
_entity.pdbx_description
1 polymer ?
#
loop_
_entity_poly.entity_id
_entity_poly.type
_entity_poly.pdbx_seq_one_letter_code
_entity_poly.pdbx_strand_id
1 'polypeptide(L)'
;EATPLYLVPSPEVHIKPLIARHQVNVFQLAKCYRNCESTGRIHSPEFTMLEYYTMNANYLDTAAITEELFNFLLPPPAADHDDFAYLRPPFLRLTMDEAFRRYAGFPLSSCRKASQLAEQAQRLGIYEPQDNSFHQWPWDDLYELILVQCVEPQLPTDRPVLLMDYPAQVPCLAQDVPNPADPSRPLWKQRWELYVAGVEL
;
A
#
# COMPACT_ATOMS: atom_id res chain seq x y z
N GLU A 1 -40.14 10.01 5.96
CA GLU A 1 -39.22 8.86 6.10
C GLU A 1 -37.85 9.36 6.60
N ALA A 2 -37.24 8.67 7.56
CA ALA A 2 -35.92 9.04 8.07
C ALA A 2 -34.86 8.67 7.01
N THR A 3 -33.98 9.62 6.67
CA THR A 3 -32.83 9.36 5.80
C THR A 3 -31.73 8.66 6.62
N PRO A 4 -31.26 7.48 6.23
CA PRO A 4 -30.15 6.84 6.93
C PRO A 4 -28.88 7.69 6.78
N LEU A 5 -28.15 7.84 7.89
CA LEU A 5 -26.84 8.49 7.92
C LEU A 5 -25.77 7.43 8.24
N TYR A 6 -24.64 7.57 7.59
CA TYR A 6 -23.51 6.65 7.75
C TYR A 6 -22.27 7.43 8.19
N LEU A 7 -21.46 6.80 9.04
CA LEU A 7 -20.14 7.30 9.37
C LEU A 7 -19.20 7.04 8.19
N VAL A 8 -18.28 7.97 7.93
CA VAL A 8 -17.40 7.90 6.74
C VAL A 8 -16.21 6.98 6.98
N PRO A 9 -15.86 6.11 6.00
CA PRO A 9 -14.69 5.23 6.09
C PRO A 9 -13.38 5.91 5.68
N SER A 10 -13.47 7.07 5.02
CA SER A 10 -12.34 7.89 4.56
C SER A 10 -12.83 9.32 4.24
N PRO A 11 -11.98 10.35 4.42
CA PRO A 11 -12.28 11.72 3.96
C PRO A 11 -12.35 11.85 2.43
N GLU A 12 -11.88 10.87 1.67
CA GLU A 12 -11.79 10.87 0.20
C GLU A 12 -13.08 11.36 -0.48
N VAL A 13 -14.24 10.85 -0.02
CA VAL A 13 -15.55 11.17 -0.60
C VAL A 13 -15.92 12.65 -0.50
N HIS A 14 -15.32 13.36 0.45
CA HIS A 14 -15.52 14.80 0.66
C HIS A 14 -14.43 15.64 0.02
N ILE A 15 -13.19 15.17 0.06
CA ILE A 15 -12.01 15.90 -0.45
C ILE A 15 -12.03 15.96 -1.98
N LYS A 16 -12.31 14.85 -2.67
CA LYS A 16 -12.32 14.82 -4.15
C LYS A 16 -13.24 15.83 -4.81
N PRO A 17 -14.51 16.03 -4.35
CA PRO A 17 -15.35 17.12 -4.85
C PRO A 17 -14.77 18.52 -4.59
N LEU A 18 -14.06 18.74 -3.47
CA LEU A 18 -13.42 20.03 -3.18
C LEU A 18 -12.27 20.30 -4.16
N ILE A 19 -11.44 19.30 -4.44
CA ILE A 19 -10.36 19.41 -5.42
C ILE A 19 -10.92 19.71 -6.81
N ALA A 20 -11.95 18.96 -7.23
CA ALA A 20 -12.59 19.18 -8.52
C ALA A 20 -13.15 20.60 -8.69
N ARG A 21 -13.63 21.21 -7.59
CA ARG A 21 -14.21 22.56 -7.60
C ARG A 21 -13.17 23.66 -7.48
N HIS A 22 -12.16 23.49 -6.64
CA HIS A 22 -11.27 24.58 -6.22
C HIS A 22 -9.85 24.46 -6.77
N GLN A 23 -9.42 23.26 -7.20
CA GLN A 23 -8.10 22.99 -7.78
C GLN A 23 -6.94 23.49 -6.90
N VAL A 24 -7.02 23.21 -5.60
CA VAL A 24 -5.99 23.59 -4.61
C VAL A 24 -5.49 22.36 -3.85
N ASN A 25 -4.31 22.49 -3.27
CA ASN A 25 -3.80 21.48 -2.33
C ASN A 25 -4.71 21.43 -1.11
N VAL A 26 -5.07 20.24 -0.68
CA VAL A 26 -5.95 20.02 0.48
C VAL A 26 -5.45 18.87 1.32
N PHE A 27 -5.71 18.94 2.61
CA PHE A 27 -5.56 17.82 3.51
C PHE A 27 -6.68 17.79 4.53
N GLN A 28 -6.92 16.62 5.09
CA GLN A 28 -7.83 16.45 6.21
C GLN A 28 -7.27 15.43 7.17
N LEU A 29 -7.27 15.77 8.46
CA LEU A 29 -7.04 14.86 9.55
C LEU A 29 -8.39 14.61 10.22
N ALA A 30 -8.96 13.42 10.04
CA ALA A 30 -10.33 13.14 10.41
C ALA A 30 -10.50 11.80 11.12
N LYS A 31 -11.55 11.69 11.94
CA LYS A 31 -12.05 10.41 12.42
C LYS A 31 -12.74 9.67 11.30
N CYS A 32 -12.32 8.41 11.11
CA CYS A 32 -12.87 7.49 10.14
C CYS A 32 -13.38 6.23 10.83
N TYR A 33 -14.33 5.56 10.18
CA TYR A 33 -15.05 4.44 10.77
C TYR A 33 -15.20 3.33 9.75
N ARG A 34 -14.68 2.13 10.07
CA ARG A 34 -14.87 0.95 9.23
C ARG A 34 -15.48 -0.16 10.05
N ASN A 35 -16.62 -0.65 9.57
CA ASN A 35 -17.33 -1.77 10.17
C ASN A 35 -16.86 -3.08 9.53
N CYS A 36 -16.96 -4.18 10.26
CA CYS A 36 -16.60 -5.52 9.79
C CYS A 36 -15.11 -5.77 9.53
N GLU A 37 -14.23 -4.85 9.90
CA GLU A 37 -12.79 -5.15 9.95
C GLU A 37 -12.45 -5.98 11.21
N SER A 38 -11.42 -6.81 11.09
CA SER A 38 -10.90 -7.54 12.24
C SER A 38 -10.37 -6.54 13.27
N THR A 39 -10.87 -6.62 14.52
CA THR A 39 -10.33 -5.81 15.60
C THR A 39 -9.09 -6.46 16.18
N GLY A 40 -8.04 -5.68 16.39
CA GLY A 40 -6.78 -6.19 16.90
C GLY A 40 -5.89 -5.08 17.46
N ARG A 41 -4.63 -5.39 17.65
CA ARG A 41 -3.66 -4.43 18.17
C ARG A 41 -3.40 -3.26 17.21
N ILE A 42 -3.53 -3.48 15.91
CA ILE A 42 -3.27 -2.50 14.84
C ILE A 42 -4.54 -2.03 14.12
N HIS A 43 -5.69 -2.66 14.36
CA HIS A 43 -6.96 -2.28 13.72
C HIS A 43 -8.02 -1.95 14.77
N SER A 44 -8.71 -0.82 14.56
CA SER A 44 -9.83 -0.36 15.36
C SER A 44 -10.96 0.10 14.43
N PRO A 45 -12.24 -0.17 14.78
CA PRO A 45 -13.39 0.33 14.02
C PRO A 45 -13.45 1.85 13.91
N GLU A 46 -12.87 2.58 14.86
CA GLU A 46 -12.64 4.02 14.83
C GLU A 46 -11.15 4.29 14.81
N PHE A 47 -10.69 5.09 13.84
CA PHE A 47 -9.30 5.50 13.72
C PHE A 47 -9.19 6.93 13.18
N THR A 48 -8.00 7.50 13.22
CA THR A 48 -7.74 8.82 12.67
C THR A 48 -6.92 8.66 11.39
N MET A 49 -7.43 9.23 10.29
CA MET A 49 -6.77 9.21 8.98
C MET A 49 -6.31 10.60 8.60
N LEU A 50 -5.05 10.71 8.19
CA LEU A 50 -4.54 11.86 7.43
C LEU A 50 -4.66 11.52 5.96
N GLU A 51 -5.42 12.31 5.23
CA GLU A 51 -5.52 12.22 3.78
C GLU A 51 -5.18 13.59 3.17
N TYR A 52 -4.35 13.61 2.12
CA TYR A 52 -3.94 14.84 1.48
C TYR A 52 -3.81 14.68 -0.03
N TYR A 53 -4.00 15.77 -0.74
CA TYR A 53 -3.89 15.83 -2.19
C TYR A 53 -3.07 17.06 -2.60
N THR A 54 -2.12 16.84 -3.48
CA THR A 54 -1.23 17.88 -4.00
C THR A 54 -1.46 18.04 -5.49
N MET A 55 -1.82 19.25 -5.90
CA MET A 55 -2.06 19.55 -7.33
C MET A 55 -0.76 19.48 -8.13
N ASN A 56 -0.86 18.98 -9.35
CA ASN A 56 0.26 18.82 -10.30
C ASN A 56 1.42 17.95 -9.76
N ALA A 57 1.16 17.11 -8.77
CA ALA A 57 2.08 16.14 -8.22
C ALA A 57 1.75 14.73 -8.73
N ASN A 58 2.78 13.89 -8.83
CA ASN A 58 2.63 12.46 -9.07
C ASN A 58 2.88 11.67 -7.77
N TYR A 59 2.80 10.35 -7.81
CA TYR A 59 2.95 9.49 -6.64
C TYR A 59 4.37 9.52 -6.04
N LEU A 60 5.42 9.86 -6.81
CA LEU A 60 6.77 10.03 -6.30
C LEU A 60 6.93 11.35 -5.54
N ASP A 61 6.23 12.39 -6.00
CA ASP A 61 6.19 13.69 -5.30
C ASP A 61 5.46 13.53 -3.96
N THR A 62 4.35 12.77 -3.92
CA THR A 62 3.65 12.51 -2.65
C THR A 62 4.47 11.64 -1.70
N ALA A 63 5.26 10.70 -2.20
CA ALA A 63 6.23 9.96 -1.40
C ALA A 63 7.27 10.89 -0.75
N ALA A 64 7.83 11.84 -1.51
CA ALA A 64 8.78 12.83 -1.00
C ALA A 64 8.13 13.76 0.06
N ILE A 65 6.89 14.21 -0.18
CA ILE A 65 6.13 15.00 0.80
C ILE A 65 5.94 14.23 2.11
N THR A 66 5.68 12.93 2.03
CA THR A 66 5.56 12.08 3.22
C THR A 66 6.88 11.98 3.98
N GLU A 67 8.01 11.81 3.29
CA GLU A 67 9.33 11.83 3.89
C GLU A 67 9.62 13.19 4.59
N GLU A 68 9.28 14.29 3.94
CA GLU A 68 9.42 15.64 4.52
C GLU A 68 8.54 15.82 5.76
N LEU A 69 7.30 15.30 5.74
CA LEU A 69 6.40 15.34 6.90
C LEU A 69 7.01 14.60 8.10
N PHE A 70 7.54 13.39 7.88
CA PHE A 70 8.21 12.64 8.95
C PHE A 70 9.42 13.41 9.49
N ASN A 71 10.24 13.95 8.61
CA ASN A 71 11.41 14.75 9.04
C ASN A 71 11.02 16.01 9.82
N PHE A 72 9.90 16.64 9.47
CA PHE A 72 9.38 17.82 10.17
C PHE A 72 8.81 17.47 11.56
N LEU A 73 8.13 16.34 11.70
CA LEU A 73 7.46 15.94 12.93
C LEU A 73 8.42 15.32 13.96
N LEU A 74 9.50 14.69 13.49
CA LEU A 74 10.44 14.01 14.37
C LEU A 74 11.34 15.01 15.11
N PRO A 75 11.53 14.84 16.42
CA PRO A 75 12.49 15.66 17.16
C PRO A 75 13.90 15.40 16.64
N PRO A 76 14.82 16.35 16.79
CA PRO A 76 16.22 16.11 16.47
C PRO A 76 16.76 14.94 17.32
N PRO A 77 17.67 14.11 16.77
CA PRO A 77 18.27 13.01 17.52
C PRO A 77 19.04 13.57 18.73
N ALA A 78 19.00 12.83 19.83
CA ALA A 78 19.88 13.13 20.98
C ALA A 78 21.34 12.81 20.61
N ALA A 79 22.29 13.36 21.35
CA ALA A 79 23.72 13.25 21.04
C ALA A 79 24.22 11.79 21.00
N ASP A 80 23.68 10.95 21.86
CA ASP A 80 24.15 9.56 22.05
C ASP A 80 23.19 8.48 21.51
N HIS A 81 21.95 8.84 21.17
CA HIS A 81 20.95 7.87 20.68
C HIS A 81 19.81 8.57 19.93
N ASP A 82 19.10 7.80 19.13
CA ASP A 82 17.90 8.24 18.41
C ASP A 82 16.79 7.20 18.53
N ASP A 83 15.87 7.45 19.46
CA ASP A 83 14.71 6.58 19.71
C ASP A 83 13.77 6.47 18.49
N PHE A 84 13.91 7.39 17.55
CA PHE A 84 13.08 7.47 16.34
C PHE A 84 13.85 7.12 15.06
N ALA A 85 15.03 6.53 15.16
CA ALA A 85 15.87 6.20 14.01
C ALA A 85 15.10 5.39 12.95
N TYR A 86 14.24 4.45 13.38
CA TYR A 86 13.42 3.62 12.51
C TYR A 86 12.30 4.38 11.77
N LEU A 87 12.08 5.65 12.09
CA LEU A 87 11.09 6.53 11.42
C LEU A 87 11.75 7.55 10.48
N ARG A 88 13.09 7.69 10.54
CA ARG A 88 13.75 8.77 9.81
C ARG A 88 13.92 8.51 8.33
N PRO A 89 13.72 9.52 7.50
CA PRO A 89 14.13 9.47 6.09
C PRO A 89 15.67 9.30 5.94
N PRO A 90 16.15 8.80 4.78
CA PRO A 90 15.35 8.45 3.62
C PRO A 90 14.63 7.10 3.79
N PHE A 91 13.39 7.00 3.31
CA PHE A 91 12.65 5.75 3.29
C PHE A 91 13.23 4.78 2.25
N LEU A 92 13.22 3.50 2.55
CA LEU A 92 13.55 2.49 1.56
C LEU A 92 12.44 2.43 0.51
N ARG A 93 12.78 2.73 -0.75
CA ARG A 93 11.87 2.59 -1.88
C ARG A 93 12.10 1.24 -2.53
N LEU A 94 11.06 0.42 -2.56
CA LEU A 94 11.10 -0.94 -3.07
C LEU A 94 9.88 -1.15 -4.00
N THR A 95 10.13 -1.49 -5.26
CA THR A 95 9.04 -1.84 -6.17
C THR A 95 8.45 -3.20 -5.81
N MET A 96 7.18 -3.42 -6.12
CA MET A 96 6.51 -4.69 -5.89
C MET A 96 7.25 -5.85 -6.57
N ASP A 97 7.75 -5.64 -7.79
CA ASP A 97 8.51 -6.67 -8.52
C ASP A 97 9.83 -7.03 -7.81
N GLU A 98 10.54 -6.03 -7.29
CA GLU A 98 11.77 -6.24 -6.51
C GLU A 98 11.49 -6.93 -5.17
N ALA A 99 10.40 -6.55 -4.49
CA ALA A 99 10.00 -7.16 -3.23
C ALA A 99 9.70 -8.66 -3.42
N PHE A 100 8.90 -9.01 -4.43
CA PHE A 100 8.63 -10.41 -4.73
C PHE A 100 9.88 -11.19 -5.13
N ARG A 101 10.74 -10.60 -5.96
CA ARG A 101 12.02 -11.23 -6.33
C ARG A 101 12.89 -11.48 -5.12
N ARG A 102 12.97 -10.53 -4.21
CA ARG A 102 13.83 -10.59 -3.03
C ARG A 102 13.30 -11.55 -1.96
N TYR A 103 12.00 -11.52 -1.69
CA TYR A 103 11.40 -12.18 -0.54
C TYR A 103 10.58 -13.43 -0.90
N ALA A 104 9.98 -13.48 -2.10
CA ALA A 104 9.27 -14.68 -2.58
C ALA A 104 10.09 -15.49 -3.61
N GLY A 105 11.24 -14.96 -4.07
CA GLY A 105 12.17 -15.68 -4.95
C GLY A 105 11.79 -15.70 -6.43
N PHE A 106 10.81 -14.88 -6.87
CA PHE A 106 10.45 -14.73 -8.27
C PHE A 106 9.98 -13.30 -8.56
N PRO A 107 10.20 -12.75 -9.78
CA PRO A 107 9.65 -11.46 -10.15
C PRO A 107 8.16 -11.60 -10.43
N LEU A 108 7.33 -10.74 -9.81
CA LEU A 108 5.88 -10.76 -9.99
C LEU A 108 5.47 -10.50 -11.45
N SER A 109 6.25 -9.70 -12.17
CA SER A 109 6.08 -9.43 -13.60
C SER A 109 6.05 -10.68 -14.48
N SER A 110 6.66 -11.78 -14.03
CA SER A 110 6.65 -13.08 -14.74
C SER A 110 5.36 -13.88 -14.53
N CYS A 111 4.54 -13.53 -13.56
CA CYS A 111 3.35 -14.27 -13.14
C CYS A 111 2.07 -13.49 -13.49
N ARG A 112 1.72 -13.44 -14.79
CA ARG A 112 0.55 -12.65 -15.27
C ARG A 112 -0.77 -13.43 -15.25
N LYS A 113 -0.74 -14.75 -15.01
CA LYS A 113 -1.91 -15.61 -14.94
C LYS A 113 -2.05 -16.18 -13.53
N ALA A 114 -3.29 -16.39 -13.09
CA ALA A 114 -3.57 -17.01 -11.79
C ALA A 114 -2.88 -18.36 -11.62
N SER A 115 -2.85 -19.20 -12.66
CA SER A 115 -2.16 -20.50 -12.61
C SER A 115 -0.66 -20.40 -12.27
N GLN A 116 0.01 -19.33 -12.74
CA GLN A 116 1.42 -19.11 -12.45
C GLN A 116 1.64 -18.72 -10.98
N LEU A 117 0.76 -17.91 -10.40
CA LEU A 117 0.81 -17.60 -8.96
C LEU A 117 0.42 -18.80 -8.09
N ALA A 118 -0.54 -19.62 -8.52
CA ALA A 118 -0.89 -20.86 -7.84
C ALA A 118 0.32 -21.81 -7.73
N GLU A 119 1.06 -21.99 -8.83
CA GLU A 119 2.32 -22.76 -8.83
C GLU A 119 3.38 -22.17 -7.89
N GLN A 120 3.50 -20.83 -7.84
CA GLN A 120 4.43 -20.17 -6.92
C GLN A 120 4.00 -20.33 -5.46
N ALA A 121 2.71 -20.18 -5.15
CA ALA A 121 2.17 -20.37 -3.80
C ALA A 121 2.45 -21.80 -3.29
N GLN A 122 2.22 -22.80 -4.13
CA GLN A 122 2.56 -24.20 -3.82
C GLN A 122 4.08 -24.40 -3.61
N ARG A 123 4.92 -23.81 -4.48
CA ARG A 123 6.37 -23.86 -4.35
C ARG A 123 6.90 -23.20 -3.06
N LEU A 124 6.24 -22.14 -2.61
CA LEU A 124 6.55 -21.44 -1.35
C LEU A 124 6.09 -22.24 -0.12
N GLY A 125 5.36 -23.33 -0.31
CA GLY A 125 4.83 -24.14 0.79
C GLY A 125 3.67 -23.53 1.53
N ILE A 126 2.96 -22.57 0.90
CA ILE A 126 1.75 -22.00 1.47
C ILE A 126 0.68 -23.09 1.57
N TYR A 127 -0.01 -23.15 2.70
CA TYR A 127 -1.05 -24.15 2.92
C TYR A 127 -2.20 -23.96 1.95
N GLU A 128 -2.47 -24.99 1.15
CA GLU A 128 -3.58 -25.04 0.21
C GLU A 128 -4.75 -25.81 0.85
N PRO A 129 -5.96 -25.22 0.96
CA PRO A 129 -7.12 -25.93 1.47
C PRO A 129 -7.52 -27.11 0.56
N GLN A 130 -7.90 -28.25 1.14
CA GLN A 130 -8.23 -29.46 0.38
C GLN A 130 -9.45 -29.31 -0.53
N ASP A 131 -10.40 -28.47 -0.15
CA ASP A 131 -11.67 -28.20 -0.83
C ASP A 131 -11.65 -26.93 -1.68
N ASN A 132 -10.55 -26.20 -1.70
CA ASN A 132 -10.40 -24.91 -2.39
C ASN A 132 -8.99 -24.73 -2.98
N SER A 133 -8.74 -25.45 -4.07
CA SER A 133 -7.42 -25.43 -4.72
C SER A 133 -7.05 -24.05 -5.24
N PHE A 134 -5.78 -23.66 -5.09
CA PHE A 134 -5.22 -22.41 -5.60
C PHE A 134 -5.43 -22.19 -7.10
N HIS A 135 -5.56 -23.26 -7.88
CA HIS A 135 -5.87 -23.16 -9.30
C HIS A 135 -7.29 -22.63 -9.61
N GLN A 136 -8.16 -22.54 -8.59
CA GLN A 136 -9.51 -21.95 -8.69
C GLN A 136 -9.57 -20.51 -8.19
N TRP A 137 -8.47 -20.01 -7.58
CA TRP A 137 -8.43 -18.67 -7.04
C TRP A 137 -8.16 -17.62 -8.12
N PRO A 138 -8.76 -16.44 -8.02
CA PRO A 138 -8.42 -15.31 -8.87
C PRO A 138 -6.97 -14.86 -8.63
N TRP A 139 -6.44 -14.12 -9.59
CA TRP A 139 -5.04 -13.68 -9.57
C TRP A 139 -4.72 -12.77 -8.38
N ASP A 140 -5.64 -11.85 -8.08
CA ASP A 140 -5.51 -10.86 -7.01
C ASP A 140 -5.50 -11.51 -5.63
N ASP A 141 -6.35 -12.51 -5.38
CA ASP A 141 -6.35 -13.27 -4.12
C ASP A 141 -5.03 -14.03 -3.90
N LEU A 142 -4.49 -14.64 -4.96
CA LEU A 142 -3.19 -15.33 -4.89
C LEU A 142 -2.03 -14.36 -4.71
N TYR A 143 -2.08 -13.22 -5.37
CA TYR A 143 -1.11 -12.15 -5.19
C TYR A 143 -1.09 -11.67 -3.74
N GLU A 144 -2.27 -11.34 -3.19
CA GLU A 144 -2.41 -10.86 -1.81
C GLU A 144 -1.96 -11.92 -0.80
N LEU A 145 -2.33 -13.18 -1.02
CA LEU A 145 -1.89 -14.31 -0.18
C LEU A 145 -0.36 -14.39 -0.09
N ILE A 146 0.33 -14.31 -1.24
CA ILE A 146 1.81 -14.37 -1.27
C ILE A 146 2.41 -13.09 -0.68
N LEU A 147 1.84 -11.92 -0.97
CA LEU A 147 2.28 -10.64 -0.40
C LEU A 147 2.27 -10.72 1.13
N VAL A 148 1.12 -11.03 1.71
CA VAL A 148 0.91 -11.03 3.17
C VAL A 148 1.71 -12.13 3.87
N GLN A 149 1.84 -13.32 3.28
CA GLN A 149 2.52 -14.43 3.96
C GLN A 149 4.03 -14.49 3.70
N CYS A 150 4.51 -14.01 2.57
CA CYS A 150 5.90 -14.22 2.16
C CYS A 150 6.70 -12.93 1.97
N VAL A 151 6.07 -11.80 1.66
CA VAL A 151 6.77 -10.55 1.35
C VAL A 151 6.74 -9.61 2.54
N GLU A 152 5.56 -9.21 3.00
CA GLU A 152 5.39 -8.23 4.08
C GLU A 152 6.14 -8.61 5.37
N PRO A 153 6.10 -9.88 5.84
CA PRO A 153 6.81 -10.27 7.06
C PRO A 153 8.33 -10.13 6.98
N GLN A 154 8.87 -9.99 5.77
CA GLN A 154 10.30 -9.85 5.53
C GLN A 154 10.74 -8.42 5.20
N LEU A 155 9.80 -7.47 5.14
CA LEU A 155 10.14 -6.07 4.96
C LEU A 155 10.99 -5.57 6.14
N PRO A 156 11.98 -4.70 5.90
CA PRO A 156 12.79 -4.12 6.96
C PRO A 156 11.94 -3.42 8.02
N THR A 157 12.27 -3.63 9.29
CA THR A 157 11.60 -3.00 10.43
C THR A 157 12.43 -1.89 11.08
N ASP A 158 13.68 -1.76 10.66
CA ASP A 158 14.65 -0.77 11.15
C ASP A 158 14.54 0.60 10.47
N ARG A 159 13.71 0.69 9.44
CA ARG A 159 13.44 1.93 8.67
C ARG A 159 12.08 1.86 7.98
N PRO A 160 11.50 3.02 7.60
CA PRO A 160 10.28 3.02 6.80
C PRO A 160 10.53 2.48 5.39
N VAL A 161 9.54 1.77 4.85
CA VAL A 161 9.56 1.19 3.50
C VAL A 161 8.39 1.71 2.71
N LEU A 162 8.65 2.32 1.56
CA LEU A 162 7.65 2.60 0.54
C LEU A 162 7.61 1.42 -0.43
N LEU A 163 6.59 0.59 -0.31
CA LEU A 163 6.32 -0.48 -1.27
C LEU A 163 5.54 0.12 -2.44
N MET A 164 6.12 0.08 -3.65
CA MET A 164 5.71 0.90 -4.78
C MET A 164 5.34 0.05 -5.98
N ASP A 165 4.67 0.69 -6.96
CA ASP A 165 4.35 0.07 -8.26
C ASP A 165 3.49 -1.19 -8.06
N TYR A 166 2.27 -0.97 -7.56
CA TYR A 166 1.30 -2.05 -7.35
C TYR A 166 0.82 -2.65 -8.67
N PRO A 167 0.45 -3.94 -8.70
CA PRO A 167 0.04 -4.60 -9.94
C PRO A 167 -1.16 -3.92 -10.59
N ALA A 168 -1.09 -3.68 -11.90
CA ALA A 168 -2.20 -3.12 -12.67
C ALA A 168 -3.45 -4.03 -12.69
N GLN A 169 -3.28 -5.31 -12.34
CA GLN A 169 -4.37 -6.28 -12.23
C GLN A 169 -5.23 -6.08 -10.98
N VAL A 170 -4.70 -5.43 -9.96
CA VAL A 170 -5.46 -5.06 -8.75
C VAL A 170 -6.22 -3.76 -9.03
N PRO A 171 -7.56 -3.76 -9.04
CA PRO A 171 -8.34 -2.57 -9.33
C PRO A 171 -8.10 -1.46 -8.30
N CYS A 172 -7.75 -0.27 -8.77
CA CYS A 172 -7.63 0.93 -7.95
C CYS A 172 -7.77 2.19 -8.81
N LEU A 173 -7.85 3.35 -8.15
CA LEU A 173 -8.00 4.65 -8.83
C LEU A 173 -6.66 5.26 -9.29
N ALA A 174 -5.52 4.63 -8.95
CA ALA A 174 -4.21 5.11 -9.36
C ALA A 174 -4.00 4.98 -10.88
N GLN A 175 -3.24 5.91 -11.44
CA GLN A 175 -2.84 5.87 -12.85
C GLN A 175 -1.90 4.71 -13.13
N ASP A 176 -1.86 4.29 -14.39
CA ASP A 176 -0.91 3.28 -14.85
C ASP A 176 0.51 3.86 -14.94
N VAL A 177 1.50 3.05 -14.57
CA VAL A 177 2.89 3.32 -14.92
C VAL A 177 3.06 3.01 -16.43
N PRO A 178 3.56 3.96 -17.23
CA PRO A 178 3.79 3.71 -18.66
C PRO A 178 4.67 2.47 -18.88
N ASN A 179 4.20 1.55 -19.72
CA ASN A 179 4.98 0.39 -20.14
C ASN A 179 5.64 0.68 -21.50
N PRO A 180 6.97 0.93 -21.57
CA PRO A 180 7.63 1.25 -22.81
C PRO A 180 7.60 0.12 -23.87
N ALA A 181 7.49 -1.13 -23.43
CA ALA A 181 7.44 -2.30 -24.30
C ALA A 181 6.04 -2.52 -24.91
N ASP A 182 4.98 -2.17 -24.19
CA ASP A 182 3.60 -2.26 -24.66
C ASP A 182 2.71 -1.27 -23.89
N PRO A 183 2.53 -0.04 -24.40
CA PRO A 183 1.71 0.98 -23.75
C PRO A 183 0.24 0.57 -23.52
N SER A 184 -0.27 -0.40 -24.28
CA SER A 184 -1.65 -0.90 -24.10
C SER A 184 -1.79 -1.90 -22.96
N ARG A 185 -0.67 -2.34 -22.37
CA ARG A 185 -0.63 -3.35 -21.30
C ARG A 185 0.25 -2.90 -20.14
N PRO A 186 -0.23 -1.97 -19.34
CA PRO A 186 0.49 -1.55 -18.14
C PRO A 186 0.67 -2.75 -17.20
N LEU A 187 1.83 -2.82 -16.57
CA LEU A 187 2.14 -3.84 -15.56
C LEU A 187 1.85 -3.34 -14.15
N TRP A 188 2.00 -2.05 -13.93
CA TRP A 188 2.02 -1.42 -12.63
C TRP A 188 1.12 -0.18 -12.56
N LYS A 189 0.72 0.15 -11.33
CA LYS A 189 0.01 1.38 -10.95
C LYS A 189 0.96 2.34 -10.23
N GLN A 190 0.77 3.62 -10.46
CA GLN A 190 1.42 4.70 -9.73
C GLN A 190 0.86 4.79 -8.29
N ARG A 191 1.16 3.77 -7.49
CA ARG A 191 0.69 3.60 -6.11
C ARG A 191 1.86 3.20 -5.23
N TRP A 192 1.85 3.69 -4.01
CA TRP A 192 2.73 3.21 -2.93
C TRP A 192 1.96 3.06 -1.63
N GLU A 193 2.46 2.21 -0.76
CA GLU A 193 2.04 2.07 0.63
C GLU A 193 3.25 2.16 1.53
N LEU A 194 3.07 2.75 2.72
CA LEU A 194 4.13 2.99 3.68
C LEU A 194 4.07 1.95 4.80
N TYR A 195 5.17 1.23 4.97
CA TYR A 195 5.35 0.29 6.07
C TYR A 195 6.34 0.87 7.09
N VAL A 196 5.93 0.86 8.35
CA VAL A 196 6.77 1.30 9.48
C VAL A 196 6.81 0.20 10.52
N ALA A 197 8.02 -0.25 10.89
CA ALA A 197 8.22 -1.36 11.82
C ALA A 197 7.41 -2.63 11.44
N GLY A 198 7.25 -2.88 10.13
CA GLY A 198 6.52 -4.03 9.60
C GLY A 198 4.99 -3.88 9.59
N VAL A 199 4.48 -2.69 9.86
CA VAL A 199 3.04 -2.37 9.83
C VAL A 199 2.77 -1.37 8.71
N GLU A 200 1.76 -1.65 7.88
CA GLU A 200 1.22 -0.70 6.91
C GLU A 200 0.50 0.44 7.65
N LEU A 201 0.71 1.70 7.21
CA LEU A 201 0.11 2.90 7.79
C LEU A 201 -1.07 3.41 6.95
#